data_918ec45e3ce4dd933a76e0bda3d6b7a5
#
_entry.id   918ec45e3ce4dd933a76e0bda3d6b7a5
#
_cell.length_a   1.000
_cell.length_b   1.000
_cell.length_c   1.000
_cell.angle_alpha   90.00
_cell.angle_beta   90.00
_cell.angle_gamma   90.00
#
_symmetry.space_group_name_H-M   'P 1'
#
loop_
_entity.id
_entity.type
_entity.pdbx_description
1 polymer ?
#
loop_
_entity_poly.entity_id
_entity_poly.type
_entity_poly.pdbx_seq_one_letter_code
_entity_poly.pdbx_strand_id
1 'polypeptide(L)'
;MTFNPPLIPRYYQAQSVEAPINYFINGGVGNPMIVLPTGAGKSIVIAELNRRILSWPNQRVINLTHVKELIEQNAAKLNQQWPNAPMGIYSAGLKRRDLHDDIIFAGIQSVYKKSFDFGAFDIITIDECHLISPNSNTMYQRFIKDQLSMNPSLKIIGLTATPFRTATGDITSGENSIFDEIVYEKPMLELINEGYLAPLVSKRTATIIDLEGVAKRGGEFVPKALNEATNKPTITQAAVKEIIERGQVRRSWLLFCAGIAHAESVLAELERYLIPAAIVTGKTKPAEREKVLNDYKSGAIRAVVNCDVLTTGFDAPETDLIALLRGTHSAGLYVQMCGRGTRPVYAPNMPIDTDDERLAAIAASTKQNCLVLDFAGNVMRHGPVDQVRPWVPRESEKTEAPSKVCPQCETITHASARECKECGYKFPIETTESHDATSGDDAIMSNETVIREVEVSTVSFMLWKGKKEVPTLRVSYLEKDKLNSRFNEWIPIFHENKHSRGAVNMAQAWWRKFVGEPFPEFQPFHDYQVRYGMIKNILDDHYKPPKAIVVNVSGKYPQITNYIGVNSE
;
A
#
# COMPACT_ATOMS: atom_id res chain seq x y z
N MET A 1 -33.75 12.73 -15.59
CA MET A 1 -32.29 12.65 -15.75
C MET A 1 -31.69 13.60 -14.71
N THR A 2 -31.16 13.07 -13.64
CA THR A 2 -30.43 13.87 -12.64
C THR A 2 -29.10 14.32 -13.27
N PHE A 3 -28.95 15.61 -13.46
CA PHE A 3 -27.75 16.23 -13.99
C PHE A 3 -26.64 16.06 -12.91
N ASN A 4 -25.79 15.06 -13.05
CA ASN A 4 -24.60 14.97 -12.23
C ASN A 4 -23.57 15.95 -12.83
N PRO A 5 -23.05 16.90 -12.04
CA PRO A 5 -22.02 17.80 -12.53
C PRO A 5 -20.78 17.01 -12.97
N PRO A 6 -20.01 17.51 -13.95
CA PRO A 6 -18.78 16.87 -14.35
C PRO A 6 -17.83 16.78 -13.14
N LEU A 7 -17.21 15.61 -12.98
CA LEU A 7 -16.24 15.37 -11.91
C LEU A 7 -14.97 16.16 -12.18
N ILE A 8 -14.64 17.07 -11.27
CA ILE A 8 -13.36 17.79 -11.33
C ILE A 8 -12.28 16.85 -10.72
N PRO A 9 -11.22 16.53 -11.47
CA PRO A 9 -10.12 15.75 -10.94
C PRO A 9 -9.48 16.44 -9.74
N ARG A 10 -9.19 15.70 -8.69
CA ARG A 10 -8.40 16.18 -7.55
C ARG A 10 -6.97 16.47 -8.02
N TYR A 11 -6.23 17.30 -7.29
CA TYR A 11 -4.90 17.74 -7.70
C TYR A 11 -3.95 16.57 -8.05
N TYR A 12 -3.91 15.52 -7.21
CA TYR A 12 -3.07 14.34 -7.46
C TYR A 12 -3.54 13.50 -8.65
N GLN A 13 -4.85 13.50 -8.95
CA GLN A 13 -5.39 12.85 -10.15
C GLN A 13 -4.97 13.62 -11.40
N ALA A 14 -5.04 14.96 -11.37
CA ALA A 14 -4.55 15.79 -12.46
C ALA A 14 -3.04 15.60 -12.68
N GLN A 15 -2.23 15.63 -11.62
CA GLN A 15 -0.81 15.35 -11.68
C GLN A 15 -0.50 13.98 -12.26
N SER A 16 -1.26 12.94 -11.88
CA SER A 16 -1.08 11.58 -12.39
C SER A 16 -1.41 11.44 -13.87
N VAL A 17 -2.29 12.28 -14.40
CA VAL A 17 -2.58 12.36 -15.85
C VAL A 17 -1.45 13.05 -16.61
N GLU A 18 -0.94 14.16 -16.09
CA GLU A 18 0.13 14.90 -16.75
C GLU A 18 1.48 14.18 -16.73
N ALA A 19 1.74 13.33 -15.74
CA ALA A 19 3.02 12.65 -15.60
C ALA A 19 3.40 11.77 -16.82
N PRO A 20 2.59 10.82 -17.31
CA PRO A 20 2.91 10.02 -18.48
C PRO A 20 2.93 10.87 -19.77
N ILE A 21 2.13 11.92 -19.86
CA ILE A 21 2.13 12.85 -20.99
C ILE A 21 3.48 13.58 -21.06
N ASN A 22 3.91 14.16 -19.94
CA ASN A 22 5.19 14.84 -19.84
C ASN A 22 6.38 13.88 -20.09
N TYR A 23 6.27 12.64 -19.61
CA TYR A 23 7.27 11.61 -19.92
C TYR A 23 7.48 11.47 -21.42
N PHE A 24 6.41 11.33 -22.21
CA PHE A 24 6.51 11.19 -23.67
C PHE A 24 6.93 12.49 -24.37
N ILE A 25 6.42 13.65 -23.94
CA ILE A 25 6.81 14.96 -24.49
C ILE A 25 8.31 15.20 -24.29
N ASN A 26 8.88 14.79 -23.18
CA ASN A 26 10.29 14.92 -22.85
C ASN A 26 11.18 13.82 -23.50
N GLY A 27 10.64 13.04 -24.43
CA GLY A 27 11.40 12.05 -25.18
C GLY A 27 11.49 10.67 -24.53
N GLY A 28 10.69 10.37 -23.52
CA GLY A 28 10.58 9.03 -22.95
C GLY A 28 10.12 8.00 -23.99
N VAL A 29 10.83 6.90 -24.10
CA VAL A 29 10.58 5.86 -25.12
C VAL A 29 9.99 4.57 -24.55
N GLY A 30 10.03 4.40 -23.22
CA GLY A 30 9.49 3.24 -22.53
C GLY A 30 7.99 3.32 -22.25
N ASN A 31 7.50 2.40 -21.45
CA ASN A 31 6.10 2.28 -21.05
C ASN A 31 5.95 2.73 -19.58
N PRO A 32 5.49 3.96 -19.33
CA PRO A 32 5.36 4.52 -18.00
C PRO A 32 4.20 3.90 -17.22
N MET A 33 4.31 3.95 -15.89
CA MET A 33 3.30 3.46 -14.97
C MET A 33 2.89 4.51 -13.95
N ILE A 34 1.59 4.53 -13.63
CA ILE A 34 0.97 5.35 -12.58
C ILE A 34 0.61 4.43 -11.41
N VAL A 35 1.08 4.78 -10.22
CA VAL A 35 0.76 4.06 -8.98
C VAL A 35 -0.16 4.91 -8.10
N LEU A 36 -1.39 4.42 -7.93
CA LEU A 36 -2.40 5.06 -7.10
C LEU A 36 -3.10 4.02 -6.23
N PRO A 37 -3.26 4.23 -4.92
CA PRO A 37 -3.87 3.25 -4.05
C PRO A 37 -5.34 2.95 -4.42
N THR A 38 -5.84 1.84 -3.91
CA THR A 38 -7.26 1.52 -4.01
C THR A 38 -8.08 2.61 -3.32
N GLY A 39 -9.14 3.08 -3.97
CA GLY A 39 -9.95 4.21 -3.48
C GLY A 39 -9.53 5.59 -3.95
N ALA A 40 -8.31 5.77 -4.50
CA ALA A 40 -7.82 7.05 -5.01
C ALA A 40 -8.50 7.55 -6.30
N GLY A 41 -9.38 6.75 -6.90
CA GLY A 41 -10.15 7.16 -8.09
C GLY A 41 -9.43 6.95 -9.42
N LYS A 42 -8.71 5.84 -9.59
CA LYS A 42 -8.07 5.46 -10.87
C LYS A 42 -9.00 5.57 -12.09
N SER A 43 -10.29 5.25 -11.93
CA SER A 43 -11.26 5.40 -13.02
C SER A 43 -11.47 6.85 -13.48
N ILE A 44 -11.31 7.83 -12.57
CA ILE A 44 -11.34 9.26 -12.91
C ILE A 44 -10.08 9.64 -13.67
N VAL A 45 -8.94 9.12 -13.23
CA VAL A 45 -7.64 9.33 -13.92
C VAL A 45 -7.68 8.75 -15.33
N ILE A 46 -8.20 7.54 -15.52
CA ILE A 46 -8.38 6.93 -16.85
C ILE A 46 -9.30 7.80 -17.73
N ALA A 47 -10.41 8.26 -17.19
CA ALA A 47 -11.33 9.11 -17.93
C ALA A 47 -10.69 10.43 -18.36
N GLU A 48 -9.99 11.11 -17.44
CA GLU A 48 -9.28 12.37 -17.73
C GLU A 48 -8.11 12.17 -18.69
N LEU A 49 -7.38 11.05 -18.55
CA LEU A 49 -6.29 10.70 -19.47
C LEU A 49 -6.83 10.54 -20.91
N ASN A 50 -7.94 9.81 -21.10
CA ASN A 50 -8.57 9.68 -22.41
C ASN A 50 -9.01 11.04 -22.96
N ARG A 51 -9.65 11.89 -22.14
CA ARG A 51 -10.07 13.23 -22.54
C ARG A 51 -8.88 14.10 -22.96
N ARG A 52 -7.78 14.00 -22.21
CA ARG A 52 -6.55 14.75 -22.48
C ARG A 52 -5.86 14.28 -23.75
N ILE A 53 -5.78 12.96 -24.00
CA ILE A 53 -5.18 12.37 -25.20
C ILE A 53 -5.98 12.75 -26.45
N LEU A 54 -7.30 12.67 -26.40
CA LEU A 54 -8.13 13.03 -27.56
C LEU A 54 -8.21 14.55 -27.83
N SER A 55 -7.58 15.39 -27.00
CA SER A 55 -7.36 16.81 -27.35
C SER A 55 -6.32 16.98 -28.48
N TRP A 56 -5.50 15.96 -28.77
CA TRP A 56 -4.67 15.91 -29.97
C TRP A 56 -5.42 15.25 -31.11
N PRO A 57 -5.21 15.68 -32.37
CA PRO A 57 -5.95 15.16 -33.51
C PRO A 57 -5.60 13.71 -33.81
N ASN A 58 -6.58 12.97 -34.30
CA ASN A 58 -6.44 11.62 -34.83
C ASN A 58 -5.86 10.59 -33.86
N GLN A 59 -6.14 10.72 -32.55
CA GLN A 59 -5.71 9.74 -31.55
C GLN A 59 -6.76 8.65 -31.35
N ARG A 60 -6.31 7.41 -31.27
CA ARG A 60 -7.13 6.25 -30.88
C ARG A 60 -6.58 5.56 -29.66
N VAL A 61 -7.43 5.33 -28.67
CA VAL A 61 -7.03 4.76 -27.37
C VAL A 61 -7.82 3.50 -27.06
N ILE A 62 -7.14 2.45 -26.61
CA ILE A 62 -7.79 1.29 -26.02
C ILE A 62 -7.43 1.15 -24.53
N ASN A 63 -8.46 1.02 -23.69
CA ASN A 63 -8.32 0.82 -22.26
C ASN A 63 -8.57 -0.66 -21.93
N LEU A 64 -7.53 -1.37 -21.53
CA LEU A 64 -7.56 -2.80 -21.29
C LEU A 64 -7.65 -3.14 -19.80
N THR A 65 -8.47 -4.11 -19.47
CA THR A 65 -8.54 -4.69 -18.12
C THR A 65 -8.90 -6.18 -18.17
N HIS A 66 -8.68 -6.90 -17.07
CA HIS A 66 -9.11 -8.28 -16.91
C HIS A 66 -10.56 -8.41 -16.43
N VAL A 67 -11.10 -7.38 -15.79
CA VAL A 67 -12.29 -7.45 -14.96
C VAL A 67 -13.43 -6.72 -15.63
N LYS A 68 -14.54 -7.42 -15.84
CA LYS A 68 -15.74 -6.89 -16.49
C LYS A 68 -16.29 -5.64 -15.80
N GLU A 69 -16.33 -5.64 -14.48
CA GLU A 69 -16.86 -4.56 -13.67
C GLU A 69 -16.02 -3.27 -13.81
N LEU A 70 -14.70 -3.41 -14.03
CA LEU A 70 -13.83 -2.26 -14.28
C LEU A 70 -14.08 -1.64 -15.66
N ILE A 71 -14.45 -2.45 -16.66
CA ILE A 71 -14.83 -1.93 -17.99
C ILE A 71 -16.04 -1.02 -17.86
N GLU A 72 -17.10 -1.49 -17.19
CA GLU A 72 -18.33 -0.73 -16.95
C GLU A 72 -18.06 0.53 -16.13
N GLN A 73 -17.28 0.39 -15.05
CA GLN A 73 -16.95 1.51 -14.16
C GLN A 73 -16.15 2.60 -14.86
N ASN A 74 -15.12 2.22 -15.61
CA ASN A 74 -14.25 3.18 -16.31
C ASN A 74 -15.01 3.89 -17.44
N ALA A 75 -15.81 3.15 -18.23
CA ALA A 75 -16.68 3.73 -19.25
C ALA A 75 -17.74 4.67 -18.65
N ALA A 76 -18.38 4.29 -17.55
CA ALA A 76 -19.36 5.14 -16.87
C ALA A 76 -18.72 6.43 -16.32
N LYS A 77 -17.48 6.37 -15.81
CA LYS A 77 -16.75 7.56 -15.33
C LYS A 77 -16.38 8.49 -16.48
N LEU A 78 -15.96 7.97 -17.63
CA LEU A 78 -15.73 8.79 -18.81
C LEU A 78 -17.03 9.45 -19.27
N ASN A 79 -18.13 8.70 -19.37
CA ASN A 79 -19.42 9.26 -19.76
C ASN A 79 -19.93 10.32 -18.78
N GLN A 80 -19.64 10.20 -17.50
CA GLN A 80 -19.96 11.23 -16.48
C GLN A 80 -19.14 12.52 -16.67
N GLN A 81 -17.85 12.40 -17.01
CA GLN A 81 -16.98 13.55 -17.27
C GLN A 81 -17.19 14.17 -18.66
N TRP A 82 -17.45 13.33 -19.64
CA TRP A 82 -17.60 13.72 -21.04
C TRP A 82 -18.75 12.93 -21.69
N PRO A 83 -20.00 13.41 -21.57
CA PRO A 83 -21.21 12.67 -22.00
C PRO A 83 -21.27 12.31 -23.50
N ASN A 84 -20.58 13.07 -24.36
CA ASN A 84 -20.51 12.83 -25.80
C ASN A 84 -19.12 12.29 -26.24
N ALA A 85 -18.41 11.62 -25.35
CA ALA A 85 -17.13 11.01 -25.71
C ALA A 85 -17.33 9.97 -26.82
N PRO A 86 -16.45 9.94 -27.87
CA PRO A 86 -16.50 8.94 -28.92
C PRO A 86 -15.98 7.61 -28.36
N MET A 87 -16.79 6.95 -27.53
CA MET A 87 -16.39 5.75 -26.80
C MET A 87 -17.26 4.55 -27.07
N GLY A 88 -16.62 3.40 -27.23
CA GLY A 88 -17.23 2.08 -27.33
C GLY A 88 -16.76 1.11 -26.27
N ILE A 89 -17.47 0.00 -26.14
CA ILE A 89 -17.15 -1.11 -25.25
C ILE A 89 -16.98 -2.39 -26.08
N TYR A 90 -15.89 -3.11 -25.85
CA TYR A 90 -15.67 -4.44 -26.44
C TYR A 90 -15.46 -5.49 -25.36
N SER A 91 -16.53 -6.20 -25.01
CA SER A 91 -16.50 -7.22 -23.96
C SER A 91 -17.52 -8.32 -24.21
N ALA A 92 -17.05 -9.57 -24.20
CA ALA A 92 -17.94 -10.73 -24.27
C ALA A 92 -18.88 -10.80 -23.07
N GLY A 93 -18.38 -10.50 -21.88
CA GLY A 93 -19.16 -10.50 -20.65
C GLY A 93 -20.25 -9.43 -20.60
N LEU A 94 -20.10 -8.32 -21.35
CA LEU A 94 -21.08 -7.24 -21.47
C LEU A 94 -21.92 -7.35 -22.74
N LYS A 95 -21.67 -8.35 -23.60
CA LYS A 95 -22.34 -8.55 -24.89
C LYS A 95 -22.25 -7.33 -25.81
N ARG A 96 -21.17 -6.55 -25.71
CA ARG A 96 -20.87 -5.39 -26.55
C ARG A 96 -19.69 -5.66 -27.47
N ARG A 97 -19.71 -5.05 -28.69
CA ARG A 97 -18.75 -5.32 -29.75
C ARG A 97 -18.42 -4.07 -30.57
N ASP A 98 -18.24 -2.94 -29.89
CA ASP A 98 -17.96 -1.65 -30.52
C ASP A 98 -16.47 -1.66 -31.00
N LEU A 99 -16.22 -1.37 -32.26
CA LEU A 99 -14.89 -1.55 -32.90
C LEU A 99 -14.24 -0.24 -33.37
N HIS A 100 -15.07 0.74 -33.74
CA HIS A 100 -14.61 1.88 -34.55
C HIS A 100 -14.55 3.20 -33.81
N ASP A 101 -14.89 3.19 -32.52
CA ASP A 101 -14.80 4.38 -31.69
C ASP A 101 -13.34 4.76 -31.41
N ASP A 102 -13.08 6.04 -31.17
CA ASP A 102 -11.74 6.53 -30.88
C ASP A 102 -11.25 6.07 -29.49
N ILE A 103 -12.16 5.87 -28.54
CA ILE A 103 -11.89 5.31 -27.22
C ILE A 103 -12.60 3.96 -27.11
N ILE A 104 -11.86 2.89 -26.87
CA ILE A 104 -12.42 1.56 -26.60
C ILE A 104 -12.10 1.12 -25.18
N PHE A 105 -13.12 0.74 -24.42
CA PHE A 105 -12.95 0.00 -23.16
C PHE A 105 -13.12 -1.49 -23.41
N ALA A 106 -12.11 -2.29 -23.11
CA ALA A 106 -12.11 -3.70 -23.50
C ALA A 106 -11.56 -4.66 -22.45
N GLY A 107 -12.17 -5.87 -22.44
CA GLY A 107 -11.59 -7.00 -21.72
C GLY A 107 -10.54 -7.71 -22.56
N ILE A 108 -9.32 -7.86 -22.04
CA ILE A 108 -8.21 -8.49 -22.78
C ILE A 108 -8.60 -9.87 -23.34
N GLN A 109 -9.36 -10.68 -22.58
CA GLN A 109 -9.84 -12.00 -23.03
C GLN A 109 -10.72 -11.93 -24.29
N SER A 110 -11.37 -10.79 -24.54
CA SER A 110 -12.26 -10.58 -25.67
C SER A 110 -11.53 -10.12 -26.94
N VAL A 111 -10.38 -9.44 -26.77
CA VAL A 111 -9.71 -8.72 -27.87
C VAL A 111 -8.38 -9.33 -28.34
N TYR A 112 -7.68 -10.10 -27.52
CA TYR A 112 -6.30 -10.54 -27.82
C TYR A 112 -6.14 -11.39 -29.08
N LYS A 113 -7.21 -12.03 -29.58
CA LYS A 113 -7.21 -12.78 -30.84
C LYS A 113 -7.76 -11.99 -32.02
N LYS A 114 -8.19 -10.75 -31.79
CA LYS A 114 -8.89 -9.90 -32.74
C LYS A 114 -8.21 -8.54 -32.91
N SER A 115 -6.93 -8.48 -32.58
CA SER A 115 -6.15 -7.25 -32.59
C SER A 115 -6.26 -6.48 -33.91
N PHE A 116 -6.20 -7.19 -35.01
CA PHE A 116 -6.27 -6.61 -36.38
C PHE A 116 -7.66 -6.11 -36.77
N ASP A 117 -8.74 -6.63 -36.14
CA ASP A 117 -10.12 -6.20 -36.43
C ASP A 117 -10.37 -4.74 -36.01
N PHE A 118 -9.61 -4.24 -35.01
CA PHE A 118 -9.71 -2.87 -34.51
C PHE A 118 -8.95 -1.84 -35.34
N GLY A 119 -7.97 -2.27 -36.14
CA GLY A 119 -6.97 -1.36 -36.72
C GLY A 119 -5.95 -0.90 -35.65
N ALA A 120 -5.15 0.08 -35.99
CA ALA A 120 -4.09 0.59 -35.13
C ALA A 120 -4.64 1.48 -34.01
N PHE A 121 -4.07 1.35 -32.82
CA PHE A 121 -4.21 2.31 -31.73
C PHE A 121 -2.92 3.10 -31.55
N ASP A 122 -3.02 4.31 -31.02
CA ASP A 122 -1.88 5.16 -30.67
C ASP A 122 -1.49 4.96 -29.22
N ILE A 123 -2.46 4.68 -28.35
CA ILE A 123 -2.24 4.48 -26.92
C ILE A 123 -3.01 3.26 -26.42
N ILE A 124 -2.35 2.45 -25.62
CA ILE A 124 -2.94 1.40 -24.80
C ILE A 124 -2.82 1.82 -23.34
N THR A 125 -3.93 1.93 -22.62
CA THR A 125 -3.91 2.03 -21.16
C THR A 125 -4.28 0.67 -20.56
N ILE A 126 -3.58 0.26 -19.49
CA ILE A 126 -3.83 -1.03 -18.84
C ILE A 126 -4.12 -0.80 -17.37
N ASP A 127 -5.39 -1.03 -17.00
CA ASP A 127 -5.82 -0.96 -15.59
C ASP A 127 -5.50 -2.26 -14.86
N GLU A 128 -5.11 -2.14 -13.58
CA GLU A 128 -4.60 -3.24 -12.75
C GLU A 128 -3.45 -4.01 -13.42
N CYS A 129 -2.49 -3.26 -13.96
CA CYS A 129 -1.40 -3.79 -14.79
C CYS A 129 -0.48 -4.78 -14.07
N HIS A 130 -0.50 -4.83 -12.73
CA HIS A 130 0.21 -5.84 -11.93
C HIS A 130 -0.28 -7.29 -12.20
N LEU A 131 -1.49 -7.46 -12.75
CA LEU A 131 -2.05 -8.76 -13.10
C LEU A 131 -1.43 -9.37 -14.36
N ILE A 132 -0.63 -8.61 -15.11
CA ILE A 132 0.04 -9.12 -16.32
C ILE A 132 1.18 -10.04 -15.88
N SER A 133 1.13 -11.31 -16.32
CA SER A 133 2.22 -12.26 -16.04
C SER A 133 3.50 -11.87 -16.78
N PRO A 134 4.69 -12.08 -16.21
CA PRO A 134 5.97 -11.85 -16.88
C PRO A 134 6.29 -12.87 -18.00
N ASN A 135 5.47 -13.91 -18.17
CA ASN A 135 5.67 -14.90 -19.22
C ASN A 135 5.50 -14.27 -20.61
N SER A 136 6.40 -14.60 -21.54
CA SER A 136 6.50 -14.00 -22.87
C SER A 136 5.34 -14.31 -23.84
N ASN A 137 4.36 -15.11 -23.48
CA ASN A 137 3.25 -15.50 -24.34
C ASN A 137 1.89 -15.28 -23.68
N THR A 138 1.68 -14.12 -23.08
CA THR A 138 0.41 -13.75 -22.48
C THR A 138 -0.54 -13.11 -23.49
N MET A 139 -1.85 -13.04 -23.13
CA MET A 139 -2.85 -12.33 -23.93
C MET A 139 -2.46 -10.86 -24.18
N TYR A 140 -1.90 -10.19 -23.16
CA TYR A 140 -1.44 -8.80 -23.28
C TYR A 140 -0.28 -8.65 -24.23
N GLN A 141 0.76 -9.45 -24.04
CA GLN A 141 1.96 -9.38 -24.90
C GLN A 141 1.63 -9.69 -26.35
N ARG A 142 0.74 -10.66 -26.59
CA ARG A 142 0.26 -10.96 -27.94
C ARG A 142 -0.48 -9.77 -28.55
N PHE A 143 -1.44 -9.18 -27.82
CA PHE A 143 -2.19 -8.02 -28.29
C PHE A 143 -1.27 -6.82 -28.56
N ILE A 144 -0.35 -6.53 -27.64
CA ILE A 144 0.63 -5.45 -27.78
C ILE A 144 1.53 -5.68 -29.00
N LYS A 145 2.03 -6.90 -29.20
CA LYS A 145 2.87 -7.25 -30.35
C LYS A 145 2.13 -7.05 -31.68
N ASP A 146 0.88 -7.48 -31.76
CA ASP A 146 0.07 -7.28 -32.96
C ASP A 146 -0.16 -5.78 -33.22
N GLN A 147 -0.46 -4.98 -32.18
CA GLN A 147 -0.65 -3.54 -32.30
C GLN A 147 0.64 -2.81 -32.69
N LEU A 148 1.80 -3.18 -32.13
CA LEU A 148 3.09 -2.62 -32.52
C LEU A 148 3.44 -2.94 -33.97
N SER A 149 2.96 -4.05 -34.54
CA SER A 149 3.15 -4.36 -35.96
C SER A 149 2.35 -3.44 -36.89
N MET A 150 1.25 -2.87 -36.41
CA MET A 150 0.41 -1.90 -37.11
C MET A 150 0.83 -0.45 -36.87
N ASN A 151 1.24 -0.14 -35.64
CA ASN A 151 1.73 1.18 -35.22
C ASN A 151 3.00 1.05 -34.39
N PRO A 152 4.20 1.17 -34.99
CA PRO A 152 5.46 1.13 -34.22
C PRO A 152 5.64 2.27 -33.20
N SER A 153 4.86 3.34 -33.32
CA SER A 153 4.88 4.48 -32.37
C SER A 153 3.92 4.33 -31.22
N LEU A 154 3.26 3.17 -31.07
CA LEU A 154 2.33 2.87 -30.00
C LEU A 154 2.93 3.19 -28.63
N LYS A 155 2.14 3.84 -27.76
CA LYS A 155 2.48 4.14 -26.36
C LYS A 155 1.65 3.28 -25.43
N ILE A 156 2.25 2.81 -24.34
CA ILE A 156 1.56 1.97 -23.34
C ILE A 156 1.69 2.63 -21.98
N ILE A 157 0.57 2.79 -21.28
CA ILE A 157 0.51 3.38 -19.94
C ILE A 157 -0.12 2.37 -18.98
N GLY A 158 0.58 2.02 -17.90
CA GLY A 158 0.07 1.16 -16.84
C GLY A 158 -0.54 1.93 -15.68
N LEU A 159 -1.63 1.40 -15.10
CA LEU A 159 -2.18 1.89 -13.84
C LEU A 159 -2.30 0.72 -12.86
N THR A 160 -1.91 0.94 -11.60
CA THR A 160 -2.04 -0.07 -10.54
C THR A 160 -2.08 0.56 -9.17
N ALA A 161 -2.59 -0.18 -8.18
CA ALA A 161 -2.43 0.16 -6.76
C ALA A 161 -1.19 -0.52 -6.14
N THR A 162 -0.64 -1.54 -6.80
CA THR A 162 0.43 -2.39 -6.27
C THR A 162 1.46 -2.63 -7.37
N PRO A 163 2.59 -1.88 -7.40
CA PRO A 163 3.59 -1.96 -8.46
C PRO A 163 4.50 -3.21 -8.34
N PHE A 164 3.97 -4.29 -7.77
CA PHE A 164 4.72 -5.52 -7.51
C PHE A 164 3.85 -6.77 -7.64
N ARG A 165 4.50 -7.93 -7.82
CA ARG A 165 3.89 -9.27 -7.84
C ARG A 165 4.46 -10.15 -6.74
N THR A 166 3.65 -11.05 -6.22
CA THR A 166 4.04 -11.96 -5.14
C THR A 166 5.24 -12.85 -5.49
N ALA A 167 5.33 -13.32 -6.73
CA ALA A 167 6.35 -14.29 -7.14
C ALA A 167 7.58 -13.67 -7.80
N THR A 168 7.48 -12.48 -8.39
CA THR A 168 8.52 -11.90 -9.26
C THR A 168 9.00 -10.52 -8.82
N GLY A 169 8.45 -9.98 -7.73
CA GLY A 169 8.86 -8.66 -7.22
C GLY A 169 8.31 -7.49 -8.02
N ASP A 170 9.12 -6.46 -8.24
CA ASP A 170 8.77 -5.24 -8.95
C ASP A 170 8.34 -5.52 -10.39
N ILE A 171 7.26 -4.89 -10.86
CA ILE A 171 6.72 -5.09 -12.21
C ILE A 171 7.43 -4.25 -13.27
N THR A 172 8.31 -3.32 -12.89
CA THR A 172 9.19 -2.55 -13.79
C THR A 172 10.54 -3.21 -14.02
N SER A 173 10.80 -4.37 -13.39
CA SER A 173 12.07 -5.08 -13.50
C SER A 173 11.91 -6.47 -14.14
N GLY A 174 12.95 -6.93 -14.86
CA GLY A 174 13.01 -8.25 -15.49
C GLY A 174 12.94 -8.23 -17.03
N GLU A 175 13.48 -9.27 -17.66
CA GLU A 175 13.64 -9.39 -19.14
C GLU A 175 12.33 -9.25 -19.94
N ASN A 176 11.19 -9.58 -19.34
CA ASN A 176 9.87 -9.54 -20.02
C ASN A 176 8.95 -8.50 -19.38
N SER A 177 9.51 -7.50 -18.67
CA SER A 177 8.71 -6.40 -18.14
C SER A 177 8.08 -5.60 -19.30
N ILE A 178 6.78 -5.30 -19.18
CA ILE A 178 6.11 -4.41 -20.14
C ILE A 178 6.34 -2.94 -19.74
N PHE A 179 6.52 -2.67 -18.45
CA PHE A 179 6.66 -1.32 -17.91
C PHE A 179 8.11 -1.08 -17.49
N ASP A 180 8.57 0.15 -17.69
CA ASP A 180 9.96 0.51 -17.51
C ASP A 180 10.14 1.44 -16.28
N GLU A 181 9.17 2.32 -16.00
CA GLU A 181 9.33 3.37 -15.01
C GLU A 181 8.00 3.74 -14.34
N ILE A 182 8.05 4.02 -13.03
CA ILE A 182 6.96 4.65 -12.31
C ILE A 182 7.11 6.16 -12.45
N VAL A 183 6.26 6.80 -13.28
CA VAL A 183 6.31 8.24 -13.54
C VAL A 183 5.47 9.05 -12.54
N TYR A 184 4.57 8.38 -11.83
CA TYR A 184 3.78 8.99 -10.75
C TYR A 184 3.41 7.95 -9.70
N GLU A 185 3.61 8.31 -8.45
CA GLU A 185 3.19 7.51 -7.29
C GLU A 185 2.60 8.43 -6.21
N LYS A 186 1.46 8.06 -5.65
CA LYS A 186 0.87 8.73 -4.49
C LYS A 186 0.62 7.72 -3.37
N PRO A 187 1.35 7.79 -2.26
CA PRO A 187 1.21 6.87 -1.14
C PRO A 187 -0.17 6.91 -0.49
N MET A 188 -0.67 5.75 -0.04
CA MET A 188 -1.97 5.64 0.65
C MET A 188 -2.02 6.53 1.90
N LEU A 189 -0.95 6.53 2.69
CA LEU A 189 -0.86 7.30 3.92
C LEU A 189 -0.99 8.81 3.70
N GLU A 190 -0.40 9.34 2.62
CA GLU A 190 -0.55 10.75 2.28
C GLU A 190 -2.01 11.10 1.99
N LEU A 191 -2.70 10.27 1.19
CA LEU A 191 -4.12 10.49 0.89
C LEU A 191 -5.04 10.37 2.12
N ILE A 192 -4.66 9.56 3.11
CA ILE A 192 -5.35 9.49 4.40
C ILE A 192 -5.11 10.78 5.20
N ASN A 193 -3.86 11.25 5.26
CA ASN A 193 -3.50 12.47 5.97
C ASN A 193 -4.13 13.73 5.35
N GLU A 194 -4.35 13.71 4.04
CA GLU A 194 -5.03 14.77 3.29
C GLU A 194 -6.57 14.62 3.32
N GLY A 195 -7.11 13.59 3.96
CA GLY A 195 -8.54 13.31 4.04
C GLY A 195 -9.20 12.86 2.74
N TYR A 196 -8.43 12.42 1.75
CA TYR A 196 -8.96 11.82 0.53
C TYR A 196 -9.24 10.31 0.65
N LEU A 197 -8.69 9.67 1.66
CA LEU A 197 -9.01 8.30 2.06
C LEU A 197 -9.35 8.25 3.55
N ALA A 198 -10.24 7.34 3.93
CA ALA A 198 -10.56 7.07 5.33
C ALA A 198 -9.48 6.20 5.97
N PRO A 199 -9.12 6.44 7.24
CA PRO A 199 -8.17 5.60 7.95
C PRO A 199 -8.69 4.18 8.16
N LEU A 200 -7.74 3.23 8.21
CA LEU A 200 -8.00 1.85 8.63
C LEU A 200 -7.51 1.68 10.07
N VAL A 201 -8.30 1.00 10.87
CA VAL A 201 -7.94 0.61 12.24
C VAL A 201 -8.10 -0.89 12.41
N SER A 202 -7.22 -1.52 13.18
CA SER A 202 -7.31 -2.95 13.46
C SER A 202 -7.47 -3.22 14.94
N LYS A 203 -8.20 -4.29 15.26
CA LYS A 203 -8.27 -4.84 16.62
C LYS A 203 -7.80 -6.28 16.61
N ARG A 204 -7.11 -6.66 17.65
CA ARG A 204 -6.68 -8.05 17.86
C ARG A 204 -7.89 -8.98 17.82
N THR A 205 -7.79 -10.06 17.05
CA THR A 205 -8.78 -11.14 17.06
C THR A 205 -8.35 -12.22 18.04
N ALA A 206 -9.28 -12.71 18.85
CA ALA A 206 -9.06 -13.86 19.73
C ALA A 206 -9.14 -15.17 18.91
N THR A 207 -9.97 -15.15 17.87
CA THR A 207 -10.11 -16.30 16.95
C THR A 207 -9.08 -16.19 15.84
N ILE A 208 -8.35 -17.28 15.60
CA ILE A 208 -7.32 -17.38 14.56
C ILE A 208 -7.61 -18.57 13.69
N ILE A 209 -7.54 -18.38 12.38
CA ILE A 209 -7.59 -19.44 11.38
C ILE A 209 -6.15 -19.91 11.14
N ASP A 210 -5.85 -21.08 11.63
CA ASP A 210 -4.55 -21.71 11.40
C ASP A 210 -4.42 -22.16 9.94
N LEU A 211 -3.43 -21.61 9.25
CA LEU A 211 -3.09 -21.90 7.86
C LEU A 211 -1.74 -22.60 7.71
N GLU A 212 -1.15 -23.06 8.82
CA GLU A 212 0.07 -23.84 8.78
C GLU A 212 -0.15 -25.16 8.04
N GLY A 213 0.77 -25.54 7.17
CA GLY A 213 0.66 -26.76 6.37
C GLY A 213 -0.33 -26.73 5.21
N VAL A 214 -1.08 -25.63 5.01
CA VAL A 214 -1.99 -25.52 3.86
C VAL A 214 -1.20 -25.50 2.55
N ALA A 215 -1.58 -26.38 1.61
CA ALA A 215 -0.90 -26.54 0.33
C ALA A 215 -0.86 -25.24 -0.48
N LYS A 216 0.29 -24.99 -1.13
CA LYS A 216 0.55 -23.81 -1.96
C LYS A 216 0.89 -24.21 -3.39
N ARG A 217 0.50 -23.38 -4.35
CA ARG A 217 0.84 -23.54 -5.77
C ARG A 217 1.04 -22.17 -6.41
N GLY A 218 2.17 -21.97 -7.09
CA GLY A 218 2.48 -20.69 -7.75
C GLY A 218 2.59 -19.49 -6.79
N GLY A 219 3.01 -19.76 -5.54
CA GLY A 219 3.17 -18.70 -4.53
C GLY A 219 1.86 -18.33 -3.78
N GLU A 220 0.72 -19.00 -4.05
CA GLU A 220 -0.55 -18.74 -3.38
C GLU A 220 -1.13 -20.05 -2.80
N PHE A 221 -2.04 -19.95 -1.84
CA PHE A 221 -2.74 -21.11 -1.29
C PHE A 221 -3.60 -21.81 -2.35
N VAL A 222 -3.61 -23.14 -2.33
CA VAL A 222 -4.51 -23.93 -3.16
C VAL A 222 -5.95 -23.70 -2.67
N PRO A 223 -6.89 -23.20 -3.51
CA PRO A 223 -8.22 -22.77 -3.08
C PRO A 223 -9.00 -23.84 -2.31
N LYS A 224 -8.93 -25.10 -2.74
CA LYS A 224 -9.61 -26.23 -2.06
C LYS A 224 -9.04 -26.44 -0.65
N ALA A 225 -7.71 -26.51 -0.52
CA ALA A 225 -7.05 -26.71 0.77
C ALA A 225 -7.29 -25.53 1.72
N LEU A 226 -7.26 -24.30 1.20
CA LEU A 226 -7.57 -23.09 1.97
C LEU A 226 -9.02 -23.12 2.49
N ASN A 227 -10.00 -23.47 1.62
CA ASN A 227 -11.40 -23.59 2.04
C ASN A 227 -11.60 -24.68 3.10
N GLU A 228 -10.94 -25.82 2.99
CA GLU A 228 -11.00 -26.91 3.99
C GLU A 228 -10.39 -26.48 5.33
N ALA A 229 -9.30 -25.73 5.31
CA ALA A 229 -8.65 -25.22 6.53
C ALA A 229 -9.48 -24.14 7.25
N THR A 230 -10.18 -23.29 6.50
CA THR A 230 -10.96 -22.15 7.03
C THR A 230 -12.38 -22.55 7.41
N ASN A 231 -13.02 -23.47 6.68
CA ASN A 231 -14.43 -23.86 6.87
C ASN A 231 -14.59 -24.92 7.97
N LYS A 232 -14.18 -24.60 9.19
CA LYS A 232 -14.39 -25.44 10.38
C LYS A 232 -15.50 -24.82 11.23
N PRO A 233 -16.59 -25.55 11.56
CA PRO A 233 -17.76 -24.99 12.25
C PRO A 233 -17.42 -24.20 13.52
N THR A 234 -16.55 -24.75 14.37
CA THR A 234 -16.14 -24.09 15.62
C THR A 234 -15.42 -22.77 15.38
N ILE A 235 -14.54 -22.71 14.37
CA ILE A 235 -13.79 -21.51 14.02
C ILE A 235 -14.72 -20.48 13.38
N THR A 236 -15.58 -20.91 12.45
CA THR A 236 -16.56 -20.02 11.79
C THR A 236 -17.50 -19.38 12.80
N GLN A 237 -18.04 -20.16 13.75
CA GLN A 237 -18.91 -19.68 14.83
C GLN A 237 -18.19 -18.66 15.73
N ALA A 238 -16.97 -18.97 16.15
CA ALA A 238 -16.18 -18.10 16.99
C ALA A 238 -15.83 -16.77 16.26
N ALA A 239 -15.41 -16.84 15.00
CA ALA A 239 -15.09 -15.67 14.19
C ALA A 239 -16.31 -14.78 13.96
N VAL A 240 -17.47 -15.36 13.59
CA VAL A 240 -18.70 -14.58 13.38
C VAL A 240 -19.15 -13.92 14.67
N LYS A 241 -19.11 -14.64 15.80
CA LYS A 241 -19.43 -14.07 17.12
C LYS A 241 -18.53 -12.88 17.43
N GLU A 242 -17.24 -13.00 17.22
CA GLU A 242 -16.28 -11.91 17.44
C GLU A 242 -16.51 -10.74 16.49
N ILE A 243 -16.81 -10.99 15.20
CA ILE A 243 -17.20 -9.92 14.23
C ILE A 243 -18.41 -9.13 14.76
N ILE A 244 -19.42 -9.82 15.30
CA ILE A 244 -20.62 -9.18 15.85
C ILE A 244 -20.26 -8.33 17.07
N GLU A 245 -19.48 -8.87 18.01
CA GLU A 245 -19.06 -8.18 19.23
C GLU A 245 -18.21 -6.94 18.92
N ARG A 246 -17.23 -7.06 18.02
CA ARG A 246 -16.36 -5.94 17.62
C ARG A 246 -17.06 -4.93 16.70
N GLY A 247 -18.00 -5.41 15.92
CA GLY A 247 -18.73 -4.63 14.91
C GLY A 247 -20.01 -3.97 15.39
N GLN A 248 -20.34 -3.97 16.70
CA GLN A 248 -21.63 -3.48 17.23
C GLN A 248 -22.02 -2.10 16.70
N VAL A 249 -21.06 -1.17 16.68
CA VAL A 249 -21.28 0.23 16.22
C VAL A 249 -21.05 0.40 14.71
N ARG A 250 -20.62 -0.63 14.00
CA ARG A 250 -20.35 -0.59 12.55
C ARG A 250 -21.61 -0.93 11.78
N ARG A 251 -21.83 -0.24 10.67
CA ARG A 251 -23.09 -0.30 9.92
C ARG A 251 -23.02 -1.14 8.64
N SER A 252 -21.83 -1.24 8.03
CA SER A 252 -21.65 -1.79 6.69
C SER A 252 -20.42 -2.69 6.63
N TRP A 253 -20.66 -4.01 6.64
CA TRP A 253 -19.63 -5.03 6.81
C TRP A 253 -19.33 -5.76 5.51
N LEU A 254 -18.05 -5.93 5.20
CA LEU A 254 -17.59 -6.70 4.03
C LEU A 254 -16.69 -7.84 4.51
N LEU A 255 -17.14 -9.08 4.32
CA LEU A 255 -16.47 -10.28 4.79
C LEU A 255 -15.85 -11.04 3.62
N PHE A 256 -14.55 -11.29 3.66
CA PHE A 256 -13.80 -12.02 2.62
C PHE A 256 -13.55 -13.45 3.04
N CYS A 257 -14.18 -14.42 2.37
CA CYS A 257 -14.10 -15.85 2.66
C CYS A 257 -13.18 -16.58 1.68
N ALA A 258 -12.64 -17.72 2.11
CA ALA A 258 -11.69 -18.51 1.35
C ALA A 258 -12.32 -19.37 0.23
N GLY A 259 -13.61 -19.66 0.33
CA GLY A 259 -14.34 -20.45 -0.64
C GLY A 259 -15.84 -20.28 -0.49
N ILE A 260 -16.60 -20.80 -1.47
CA ILE A 260 -18.06 -20.66 -1.48
C ILE A 260 -18.69 -21.36 -0.28
N ALA A 261 -18.28 -22.61 0.04
CA ALA A 261 -18.81 -23.33 1.19
C ALA A 261 -18.52 -22.62 2.52
N HIS A 262 -17.33 -22.00 2.65
CA HIS A 262 -17.00 -21.18 3.82
C HIS A 262 -17.90 -19.93 3.89
N ALA A 263 -18.13 -19.26 2.77
CA ALA A 263 -19.00 -18.08 2.69
C ALA A 263 -20.47 -18.43 3.05
N GLU A 264 -20.98 -19.58 2.61
CA GLU A 264 -22.29 -20.10 2.98
C GLU A 264 -22.38 -20.41 4.50
N SER A 265 -21.35 -20.99 5.09
CA SER A 265 -21.29 -21.26 6.53
C SER A 265 -21.26 -19.96 7.34
N VAL A 266 -20.52 -18.94 6.89
CA VAL A 266 -20.46 -17.62 7.51
C VAL A 266 -21.81 -16.90 7.42
N LEU A 267 -22.48 -16.97 6.25
CA LEU A 267 -23.81 -16.39 6.07
C LEU A 267 -24.83 -17.04 7.01
N ALA A 268 -24.88 -18.39 7.05
CA ALA A 268 -25.79 -19.12 7.93
C ALA A 268 -25.59 -18.75 9.41
N GLU A 269 -24.33 -18.53 9.81
CA GLU A 269 -24.05 -18.13 11.21
C GLU A 269 -24.46 -16.68 11.48
N LEU A 270 -24.29 -15.73 10.54
CA LEU A 270 -24.81 -14.35 10.66
C LEU A 270 -26.33 -14.33 10.78
N GLU A 271 -27.03 -15.16 9.99
CA GLU A 271 -28.50 -15.30 10.04
C GLU A 271 -28.98 -15.82 11.39
N ARG A 272 -28.25 -16.75 12.04
CA ARG A 272 -28.56 -17.22 13.41
C ARG A 272 -28.53 -16.11 14.45
N TYR A 273 -27.71 -15.09 14.24
CA TYR A 273 -27.66 -13.88 15.07
C TYR A 273 -28.56 -12.76 14.56
N LEU A 274 -29.44 -13.04 13.59
CA LEU A 274 -30.37 -12.08 13.01
C LEU A 274 -29.67 -10.85 12.39
N ILE A 275 -28.45 -11.01 11.89
CA ILE A 275 -27.74 -9.96 11.15
C ILE A 275 -28.22 -9.98 9.71
N PRO A 276 -28.82 -8.88 9.17
CA PRO A 276 -29.21 -8.80 7.77
C PRO A 276 -27.97 -8.92 6.88
N ALA A 277 -27.85 -10.04 6.18
CA ALA A 277 -26.67 -10.37 5.38
C ALA A 277 -27.05 -11.02 4.04
N ALA A 278 -26.16 -10.93 3.06
CA ALA A 278 -26.28 -11.66 1.81
C ALA A 278 -24.91 -12.13 1.31
N ILE A 279 -24.93 -13.13 0.43
CA ILE A 279 -23.73 -13.70 -0.18
C ILE A 279 -23.58 -13.26 -1.64
N VAL A 280 -22.35 -12.94 -2.04
CA VAL A 280 -21.98 -12.68 -3.44
C VAL A 280 -20.77 -13.55 -3.80
N THR A 281 -20.93 -14.38 -4.81
CA THR A 281 -19.88 -15.28 -5.32
C THR A 281 -19.81 -15.20 -6.84
N GLY A 282 -18.84 -15.87 -7.45
CA GLY A 282 -18.75 -15.99 -8.91
C GLY A 282 -19.95 -16.71 -9.55
N LYS A 283 -20.78 -17.41 -8.77
CA LYS A 283 -22.01 -18.10 -9.23
C LYS A 283 -23.28 -17.22 -9.11
N THR A 284 -23.22 -16.11 -8.38
CA THR A 284 -24.38 -15.20 -8.19
C THR A 284 -24.76 -14.56 -9.53
N LYS A 285 -26.03 -14.68 -9.91
CA LYS A 285 -26.54 -14.12 -11.17
C LYS A 285 -26.41 -12.59 -11.18
N PRO A 286 -26.19 -11.95 -12.35
CA PRO A 286 -25.96 -10.50 -12.42
C PRO A 286 -27.06 -9.66 -11.76
N ALA A 287 -28.33 -9.95 -12.03
CA ALA A 287 -29.46 -9.21 -11.44
C ALA A 287 -29.55 -9.38 -9.91
N GLU A 288 -29.31 -10.58 -9.40
CA GLU A 288 -29.27 -10.87 -7.97
C GLU A 288 -28.08 -10.15 -7.30
N ARG A 289 -26.91 -10.20 -7.94
CA ARG A 289 -25.72 -9.47 -7.49
C ARG A 289 -25.97 -7.97 -7.40
N GLU A 290 -26.56 -7.38 -8.43
CA GLU A 290 -26.91 -5.97 -8.46
C GLU A 290 -27.87 -5.61 -7.33
N LYS A 291 -28.91 -6.44 -7.10
CA LYS A 291 -29.85 -6.24 -5.99
C LYS A 291 -29.12 -6.27 -4.65
N VAL A 292 -28.32 -7.30 -4.37
CA VAL A 292 -27.56 -7.41 -3.11
C VAL A 292 -26.65 -6.20 -2.89
N LEU A 293 -25.97 -5.73 -3.94
CA LEU A 293 -25.09 -4.58 -3.83
C LEU A 293 -25.85 -3.27 -3.60
N ASN A 294 -27.04 -3.13 -4.17
CA ASN A 294 -27.91 -1.98 -3.92
C ASN A 294 -28.50 -2.02 -2.51
N ASP A 295 -28.95 -3.18 -2.03
CA ASP A 295 -29.44 -3.38 -0.66
C ASP A 295 -28.35 -3.09 0.37
N TYR A 296 -27.09 -3.45 0.06
CA TYR A 296 -25.92 -3.13 0.90
C TYR A 296 -25.62 -1.62 0.94
N LYS A 297 -25.61 -0.97 -0.22
CA LYS A 297 -25.36 0.48 -0.32
C LYS A 297 -26.45 1.32 0.34
N SER A 298 -27.69 0.86 0.30
CA SER A 298 -28.82 1.53 0.98
C SER A 298 -28.89 1.24 2.48
N GLY A 299 -28.11 0.28 2.97
CA GLY A 299 -28.15 -0.17 4.37
C GLY A 299 -29.31 -1.11 4.68
N ALA A 300 -30.03 -1.62 3.68
CA ALA A 300 -31.06 -2.64 3.86
C ALA A 300 -30.49 -3.96 4.36
N ILE A 301 -29.25 -4.28 3.97
CA ILE A 301 -28.44 -5.35 4.57
C ILE A 301 -27.18 -4.76 5.20
N ARG A 302 -26.79 -5.34 6.32
CA ARG A 302 -25.62 -4.88 7.09
C ARG A 302 -24.32 -5.51 6.61
N ALA A 303 -24.37 -6.78 6.17
CA ALA A 303 -23.20 -7.55 5.82
C ALA A 303 -23.27 -8.15 4.41
N VAL A 304 -22.18 -8.04 3.67
CA VAL A 304 -21.97 -8.82 2.44
C VAL A 304 -20.84 -9.80 2.68
N VAL A 305 -21.15 -11.08 2.54
CA VAL A 305 -20.18 -12.18 2.56
C VAL A 305 -19.78 -12.48 1.13
N ASN A 306 -18.49 -12.44 0.84
CA ASN A 306 -18.02 -12.67 -0.52
C ASN A 306 -16.87 -13.68 -0.63
N CYS A 307 -16.78 -14.29 -1.81
CA CYS A 307 -15.69 -15.15 -2.21
C CYS A 307 -15.19 -14.72 -3.60
N ASP A 308 -13.98 -14.16 -3.65
CA ASP A 308 -13.22 -13.79 -4.86
C ASP A 308 -13.88 -12.79 -5.85
N VAL A 309 -14.93 -12.06 -5.46
CA VAL A 309 -15.70 -11.24 -6.44
C VAL A 309 -15.78 -9.74 -6.13
N LEU A 310 -15.53 -9.31 -4.90
CA LEU A 310 -15.64 -7.89 -4.51
C LEU A 310 -14.30 -7.23 -4.20
N THR A 311 -13.22 -7.89 -4.56
CA THR A 311 -11.86 -7.37 -4.43
C THR A 311 -11.53 -6.28 -5.45
N THR A 312 -12.19 -6.30 -6.63
CA THR A 312 -12.06 -5.31 -7.71
C THR A 312 -13.43 -4.84 -8.19
N GLY A 313 -13.51 -3.62 -8.72
CA GLY A 313 -14.73 -3.11 -9.37
C GLY A 313 -15.94 -2.85 -8.45
N PHE A 314 -15.84 -3.05 -7.13
CA PHE A 314 -16.92 -2.79 -6.18
C PHE A 314 -16.73 -1.44 -5.47
N ASP A 315 -17.77 -0.62 -5.48
CA ASP A 315 -17.80 0.70 -4.87
C ASP A 315 -18.90 0.82 -3.80
N ALA A 316 -18.47 0.86 -2.53
CA ALA A 316 -19.33 1.08 -1.37
C ALA A 316 -18.58 1.92 -0.33
N PRO A 317 -18.66 3.26 -0.40
CA PRO A 317 -17.97 4.16 0.52
C PRO A 317 -18.29 3.92 1.99
N GLU A 318 -19.52 3.52 2.28
CA GLU A 318 -20.03 3.28 3.64
C GLU A 318 -19.42 2.05 4.33
N THR A 319 -18.66 1.21 3.61
CA THR A 319 -18.01 0.03 4.25
C THR A 319 -17.10 0.45 5.39
N ASP A 320 -17.50 0.14 6.63
CA ASP A 320 -16.85 0.56 7.86
C ASP A 320 -16.29 -0.60 8.71
N LEU A 321 -16.51 -1.86 8.25
CA LEU A 321 -15.87 -3.05 8.79
C LEU A 321 -15.48 -4.00 7.66
N ILE A 322 -14.24 -4.49 7.70
CA ILE A 322 -13.72 -5.56 6.85
C ILE A 322 -13.30 -6.73 7.74
N ALA A 323 -13.79 -7.93 7.43
CA ALA A 323 -13.34 -9.15 8.06
C ALA A 323 -12.58 -10.03 7.05
N LEU A 324 -11.31 -10.27 7.32
CA LEU A 324 -10.44 -11.12 6.51
C LEU A 324 -10.49 -12.55 7.07
N LEU A 325 -11.45 -13.33 6.58
CA LEU A 325 -11.65 -14.75 6.92
C LEU A 325 -10.90 -15.68 5.94
N ARG A 326 -10.05 -15.12 5.09
CA ARG A 326 -9.17 -15.84 4.18
C ARG A 326 -7.73 -15.38 4.31
N GLY A 327 -6.80 -16.32 4.27
CA GLY A 327 -5.40 -15.99 4.09
C GLY A 327 -5.05 -15.83 2.62
N THR A 328 -4.04 -15.00 2.34
CA THR A 328 -3.43 -14.88 1.02
C THR A 328 -1.93 -14.66 1.13
N HIS A 329 -1.19 -15.17 0.16
CA HIS A 329 0.21 -14.78 -0.06
C HIS A 329 0.33 -13.65 -1.08
N SER A 330 -0.77 -13.28 -1.74
CA SER A 330 -0.79 -12.13 -2.65
C SER A 330 -0.92 -10.83 -1.85
N ALA A 331 0.19 -10.10 -1.77
CA ALA A 331 0.22 -8.77 -1.17
C ALA A 331 -0.75 -7.80 -1.88
N GLY A 332 -0.88 -7.90 -3.21
CA GLY A 332 -1.85 -7.14 -3.99
C GLY A 332 -3.30 -7.43 -3.59
N LEU A 333 -3.66 -8.69 -3.42
CA LEU A 333 -5.01 -9.08 -2.98
C LEU A 333 -5.31 -8.56 -1.56
N TYR A 334 -4.34 -8.64 -0.65
CA TYR A 334 -4.47 -8.09 0.70
C TYR A 334 -4.72 -6.57 0.68
N VAL A 335 -3.93 -5.82 -0.08
CA VAL A 335 -4.10 -4.37 -0.25
C VAL A 335 -5.46 -4.04 -0.88
N GLN A 336 -5.91 -4.82 -1.87
CA GLN A 336 -7.22 -4.62 -2.50
C GLN A 336 -8.39 -4.89 -1.54
N MET A 337 -8.32 -5.95 -0.72
CA MET A 337 -9.33 -6.26 0.29
C MET A 337 -9.44 -5.12 1.33
N CYS A 338 -8.32 -4.70 1.91
CA CYS A 338 -8.29 -3.60 2.87
C CYS A 338 -8.70 -2.26 2.24
N GLY A 339 -8.30 -2.03 1.00
CA GLY A 339 -8.61 -0.83 0.24
C GLY A 339 -10.12 -0.61 -0.04
N ARG A 340 -10.97 -1.62 0.16
CA ARG A 340 -12.43 -1.42 0.11
C ARG A 340 -12.93 -0.56 1.27
N GLY A 341 -12.23 -0.55 2.38
CA GLY A 341 -12.54 0.26 3.57
C GLY A 341 -12.00 1.69 3.53
N THR A 342 -11.08 2.02 2.62
CA THR A 342 -10.41 3.34 2.63
C THR A 342 -11.23 4.48 2.00
N ARG A 343 -12.36 4.21 1.36
CA ARG A 343 -13.16 5.31 0.80
C ARG A 343 -13.74 6.19 1.89
N PRO A 344 -13.58 7.53 1.80
CA PRO A 344 -14.11 8.44 2.79
C PRO A 344 -15.61 8.64 2.64
N VAL A 345 -16.27 8.89 3.76
CA VAL A 345 -17.59 9.48 3.84
C VAL A 345 -17.43 10.83 4.52
N TYR A 346 -17.90 11.88 3.90
CA TYR A 346 -17.88 13.22 4.47
C TYR A 346 -19.24 13.54 5.08
N ALA A 347 -19.25 14.15 6.26
CA ALA A 347 -20.49 14.63 6.87
C ALA A 347 -21.17 15.66 5.93
N PRO A 348 -22.50 15.58 5.75
CA PRO A 348 -23.21 16.48 4.87
C PRO A 348 -23.07 17.94 5.33
N ASN A 349 -23.03 18.86 4.37
CA ASN A 349 -22.95 20.31 4.58
C ASN A 349 -21.67 20.81 5.27
N MET A 350 -20.63 20.01 5.35
CA MET A 350 -19.29 20.46 5.77
C MET A 350 -18.44 20.81 4.55
N PRO A 351 -17.59 21.85 4.63
CA PRO A 351 -16.61 22.14 3.59
C PRO A 351 -15.58 21.01 3.49
N ILE A 352 -15.02 20.80 2.29
CA ILE A 352 -14.02 19.78 2.00
C ILE A 352 -12.91 20.28 1.08
N ASP A 353 -12.68 21.57 1.06
CA ASP A 353 -11.72 22.21 0.15
C ASP A 353 -10.28 22.04 0.65
N THR A 354 -10.07 22.16 1.96
CA THR A 354 -8.77 21.97 2.59
C THR A 354 -8.62 20.58 3.23
N ASP A 355 -7.38 20.19 3.54
CA ASP A 355 -7.09 18.92 4.21
C ASP A 355 -7.77 18.85 5.58
N ASP A 356 -7.68 19.92 6.37
CA ASP A 356 -8.29 20.02 7.70
C ASP A 356 -9.82 19.90 7.64
N GLU A 357 -10.44 20.53 6.67
CA GLU A 357 -11.89 20.45 6.45
C GLU A 357 -12.33 19.03 6.07
N ARG A 358 -11.58 18.36 5.17
CA ARG A 358 -11.88 16.97 4.82
C ARG A 358 -11.73 16.03 6.00
N LEU A 359 -10.66 16.18 6.79
CA LEU A 359 -10.44 15.39 8.01
C LEU A 359 -11.54 15.65 9.03
N ALA A 360 -11.94 16.90 9.24
CA ALA A 360 -13.05 17.25 10.12
C ALA A 360 -14.38 16.66 9.62
N ALA A 361 -14.63 16.71 8.30
CA ALA A 361 -15.83 16.14 7.70
C ALA A 361 -15.87 14.60 7.80
N ILE A 362 -14.72 13.91 7.71
CA ILE A 362 -14.63 12.46 7.98
C ILE A 362 -14.91 12.19 9.47
N ALA A 363 -14.28 12.93 10.38
CA ALA A 363 -14.46 12.74 11.82
C ALA A 363 -15.91 12.96 12.29
N ALA A 364 -16.65 13.86 11.63
CA ALA A 364 -18.06 14.13 11.89
C ALA A 364 -19.03 13.19 11.13
N SER A 365 -18.53 12.33 10.26
CA SER A 365 -19.36 11.47 9.41
C SER A 365 -19.81 10.19 10.11
N THR A 366 -20.69 9.43 9.43
CA THR A 366 -21.11 8.09 9.86
C THR A 366 -20.00 7.06 9.82
N LYS A 367 -18.90 7.35 9.11
CA LYS A 367 -17.72 6.49 8.94
C LYS A 367 -16.43 7.27 9.22
N GLN A 368 -16.03 7.34 10.46
CA GLN A 368 -14.78 8.00 10.86
C GLN A 368 -13.53 7.21 10.43
N ASN A 369 -13.63 5.89 10.39
CA ASN A 369 -12.60 4.95 9.97
C ASN A 369 -13.23 3.62 9.55
N CYS A 370 -12.42 2.68 9.04
CA CYS A 370 -12.87 1.31 8.79
C CYS A 370 -12.11 0.33 9.69
N LEU A 371 -12.86 -0.47 10.45
CA LEU A 371 -12.33 -1.53 11.29
C LEU A 371 -11.94 -2.74 10.42
N VAL A 372 -10.70 -3.19 10.51
CA VAL A 372 -10.22 -4.42 9.86
C VAL A 372 -9.98 -5.49 10.92
N LEU A 373 -10.66 -6.62 10.78
CA LEU A 373 -10.49 -7.81 11.62
C LEU A 373 -9.80 -8.90 10.78
N ASP A 374 -8.57 -9.23 11.11
CA ASP A 374 -7.78 -10.23 10.39
C ASP A 374 -7.75 -11.54 11.19
N PHE A 375 -8.54 -12.51 10.76
CA PHE A 375 -8.62 -13.85 11.35
C PHE A 375 -7.61 -14.83 10.74
N ALA A 376 -6.94 -14.45 9.64
CA ALA A 376 -6.11 -15.35 8.84
C ALA A 376 -4.63 -14.96 8.79
N GLY A 377 -4.21 -13.99 9.62
CA GLY A 377 -2.82 -13.57 9.76
C GLY A 377 -2.24 -12.89 8.51
N ASN A 378 -3.05 -12.14 7.76
CA ASN A 378 -2.56 -11.41 6.58
C ASN A 378 -1.67 -10.24 6.99
N VAL A 379 -2.04 -9.52 8.05
CA VAL A 379 -1.25 -8.40 8.59
C VAL A 379 0.13 -8.87 9.03
N MET A 380 0.20 -10.00 9.75
CA MET A 380 1.47 -10.65 10.12
C MET A 380 2.33 -10.99 8.90
N ARG A 381 1.69 -11.50 7.84
CA ARG A 381 2.39 -12.00 6.64
C ARG A 381 2.89 -10.88 5.75
N HIS A 382 2.14 -9.80 5.63
CA HIS A 382 2.40 -8.72 4.68
C HIS A 382 2.83 -7.42 5.33
N GLY A 383 2.65 -7.26 6.63
CA GLY A 383 2.84 -6.00 7.35
C GLY A 383 1.67 -5.03 7.19
N PRO A 384 1.83 -3.78 7.67
CA PRO A 384 0.85 -2.72 7.52
C PRO A 384 0.50 -2.46 6.05
N VAL A 385 -0.79 -2.23 5.76
CA VAL A 385 -1.31 -2.15 4.37
C VAL A 385 -0.70 -1.00 3.56
N ASP A 386 -0.29 0.07 4.20
CA ASP A 386 0.36 1.25 3.62
C ASP A 386 1.86 1.07 3.39
N GLN A 387 2.47 0.00 3.92
CA GLN A 387 3.89 -0.32 3.76
C GLN A 387 4.13 -1.66 3.05
N VAL A 388 3.10 -2.26 2.51
CA VAL A 388 3.24 -3.54 1.81
C VAL A 388 4.22 -3.40 0.65
N ARG A 389 5.29 -4.21 0.70
CA ARG A 389 6.33 -4.30 -0.34
C ARG A 389 6.41 -5.71 -0.90
N PRO A 390 6.99 -5.90 -2.09
CA PRO A 390 7.19 -7.24 -2.63
C PRO A 390 8.00 -8.08 -1.64
N TRP A 391 7.51 -9.28 -1.35
CA TRP A 391 8.30 -10.25 -0.60
C TRP A 391 9.44 -10.73 -1.51
N VAL A 392 10.65 -10.33 -1.19
CA VAL A 392 11.87 -10.89 -1.79
C VAL A 392 12.29 -12.05 -0.90
N PRO A 393 12.41 -13.29 -1.40
CA PRO A 393 12.94 -14.40 -0.62
C PRO A 393 14.34 -14.03 -0.14
N ARG A 394 14.53 -13.81 1.15
CA ARG A 394 15.84 -13.80 1.77
C ARG A 394 16.06 -15.18 2.36
N GLU A 395 17.14 -15.80 1.99
CA GLU A 395 17.69 -16.90 2.78
C GLU A 395 17.99 -16.34 4.18
N SER A 396 17.31 -16.88 5.19
CA SER A 396 17.34 -16.57 6.62
C SER A 396 16.48 -15.40 7.13
N GLU A 397 15.72 -15.76 8.17
CA GLU A 397 15.02 -14.99 9.18
C GLU A 397 13.56 -14.57 8.88
N LYS A 398 12.65 -15.29 9.55
CA LYS A 398 11.28 -14.88 9.85
C LYS A 398 11.33 -13.68 10.80
N THR A 399 11.25 -12.48 10.31
CA THR A 399 10.99 -11.28 11.12
C THR A 399 9.53 -10.92 10.97
N GLU A 400 8.76 -11.15 12.02
CA GLU A 400 7.37 -10.69 12.17
C GLU A 400 7.34 -9.16 12.19
N ALA A 401 6.27 -8.57 11.66
CA ALA A 401 6.08 -7.12 11.73
C ALA A 401 5.81 -6.73 13.20
N PRO A 402 6.56 -5.77 13.79
CA PRO A 402 6.42 -5.46 15.21
C PRO A 402 5.09 -4.73 15.50
N SER A 403 4.24 -5.36 16.30
CA SER A 403 2.94 -4.80 16.70
C SER A 403 2.65 -5.04 18.17
N LYS A 404 1.71 -4.26 18.75
CA LYS A 404 1.19 -4.44 20.11
C LYS A 404 -0.29 -4.13 20.20
N VAL A 405 -0.95 -4.67 21.21
CA VAL A 405 -2.38 -4.48 21.47
C VAL A 405 -2.59 -3.44 22.54
N CYS A 406 -3.51 -2.52 22.32
CA CYS A 406 -3.94 -1.57 23.34
C CYS A 406 -4.72 -2.30 24.44
N PRO A 407 -4.32 -2.23 25.72
CA PRO A 407 -5.01 -2.93 26.80
C PRO A 407 -6.38 -2.34 27.13
N GLN A 408 -6.67 -1.12 26.69
CA GLN A 408 -7.93 -0.44 26.98
C GLN A 408 -9.01 -0.68 25.91
N CYS A 409 -8.65 -0.71 24.60
CA CYS A 409 -9.62 -0.86 23.51
C CYS A 409 -9.28 -1.98 22.54
N GLU A 410 -8.21 -2.74 22.81
CA GLU A 410 -7.73 -3.88 22.02
C GLU A 410 -7.40 -3.57 20.56
N THR A 411 -7.24 -2.30 20.20
CA THR A 411 -6.74 -1.91 18.88
C THR A 411 -5.32 -2.39 18.73
N ILE A 412 -5.04 -3.04 17.58
CA ILE A 412 -3.67 -3.41 17.20
C ILE A 412 -2.98 -2.16 16.67
N THR A 413 -1.82 -1.86 17.21
CA THR A 413 -1.03 -0.69 16.85
C THR A 413 0.44 -1.10 16.69
N HIS A 414 1.23 -0.30 16.02
CA HIS A 414 2.66 -0.59 15.87
C HIS A 414 3.33 -0.72 17.24
N ALA A 415 4.27 -1.68 17.41
CA ALA A 415 4.90 -1.98 18.71
C ALA A 415 5.50 -0.76 19.40
N SER A 416 5.83 0.25 18.65
CA SER A 416 6.46 1.48 19.07
C SER A 416 5.48 2.63 19.41
N ALA A 417 4.18 2.47 19.20
CA ALA A 417 3.19 3.51 19.54
C ALA A 417 3.24 3.86 21.03
N ARG A 418 3.32 5.13 21.35
CA ARG A 418 3.28 5.61 22.75
C ARG A 418 1.86 5.86 23.25
N GLU A 419 0.95 6.10 22.32
CA GLU A 419 -0.45 6.39 22.60
C GLU A 419 -1.32 5.65 21.58
N CYS A 420 -2.42 5.09 22.03
CA CYS A 420 -3.40 4.47 21.15
C CYS A 420 -4.22 5.55 20.45
N LYS A 421 -4.19 5.59 19.13
CA LYS A 421 -4.93 6.59 18.33
C LYS A 421 -6.44 6.44 18.43
N GLU A 422 -6.92 5.25 18.77
CA GLU A 422 -8.36 4.99 18.87
C GLU A 422 -8.95 5.47 20.20
N CYS A 423 -8.23 5.28 21.32
CA CYS A 423 -8.77 5.59 22.66
C CYS A 423 -7.90 6.52 23.52
N GLY A 424 -6.76 6.97 23.01
CA GLY A 424 -5.84 7.84 23.74
C GLY A 424 -5.08 7.15 24.89
N TYR A 425 -5.12 5.82 25.00
CA TYR A 425 -4.37 5.10 26.03
C TYR A 425 -2.88 5.30 25.84
N LYS A 426 -2.19 5.81 26.86
CA LYS A 426 -0.74 5.96 26.88
C LYS A 426 -0.10 4.64 27.34
N PHE A 427 0.65 4.02 26.46
CA PHE A 427 1.33 2.78 26.78
C PHE A 427 2.45 3.02 27.79
N PRO A 428 2.49 2.23 28.90
CA PRO A 428 3.60 2.28 29.83
C PRO A 428 4.89 1.86 29.09
N ILE A 429 6.00 2.47 29.47
CA ILE A 429 7.32 2.11 28.95
C ILE A 429 7.73 0.81 29.67
N GLU A 430 7.37 -0.33 29.09
CA GLU A 430 7.76 -1.62 29.65
C GLU A 430 9.14 -2.05 29.12
N THR A 431 9.99 -2.45 30.03
CA THR A 431 11.17 -3.27 29.77
C THR A 431 10.71 -4.71 29.55
N THR A 432 10.62 -5.16 28.30
CA THR A 432 10.16 -6.51 27.99
C THR A 432 11.31 -7.51 27.97
N GLU A 433 11.21 -8.49 28.87
CA GLU A 433 11.82 -9.81 28.67
C GLU A 433 11.10 -10.52 27.53
N SER A 434 11.87 -11.18 26.66
CA SER A 434 11.36 -11.93 25.50
C SER A 434 10.50 -13.10 25.93
N HIS A 435 9.21 -13.12 25.54
CA HIS A 435 8.41 -14.32 25.53
C HIS A 435 7.74 -14.50 24.17
N ASP A 436 7.67 -15.76 23.75
CA ASP A 436 7.15 -16.27 22.48
C ASP A 436 5.84 -15.58 22.06
N ALA A 437 5.91 -14.87 20.93
CA ALA A 437 4.76 -14.24 20.32
C ALA A 437 4.00 -15.26 19.48
N THR A 438 2.89 -15.72 20.02
CA THR A 438 1.85 -16.39 19.25
C THR A 438 0.78 -15.39 18.87
N SER A 439 0.75 -15.02 17.58
CA SER A 439 -0.38 -14.56 16.73
C SER A 439 -1.12 -13.24 17.04
N GLY A 440 -1.19 -12.39 16.06
CA GLY A 440 -2.30 -11.44 15.85
C GLY A 440 -2.12 -9.99 16.30
N ASP A 441 -0.90 -9.54 16.59
CA ASP A 441 -0.65 -8.22 17.18
C ASP A 441 -0.14 -7.15 16.16
N ASP A 442 -0.41 -7.32 14.86
CA ASP A 442 0.18 -6.49 13.82
C ASP A 442 -0.67 -5.26 13.46
N ALA A 443 -0.01 -4.11 13.34
CA ALA A 443 -0.66 -2.85 12.96
C ALA A 443 -1.07 -2.84 11.48
N ILE A 444 -2.29 -2.40 11.18
CA ILE A 444 -2.80 -2.31 9.81
C ILE A 444 -2.24 -1.10 9.05
N MET A 445 -1.81 -0.05 9.77
CA MET A 445 -1.26 1.19 9.23
C MET A 445 0.06 1.56 9.91
N SER A 446 1.01 2.10 9.14
CA SER A 446 2.38 2.39 9.58
C SER A 446 2.64 3.81 10.06
N ASN A 447 1.65 4.69 10.02
CA ASN A 447 1.82 6.14 10.18
C ASN A 447 2.20 6.63 11.59
N GLU A 448 2.78 5.77 12.43
CA GLU A 448 3.33 6.15 13.71
C GLU A 448 4.83 6.40 13.62
N THR A 449 5.23 7.67 13.63
CA THR A 449 6.62 8.05 13.84
C THR A 449 6.97 7.80 15.30
N VAL A 450 7.77 6.78 15.55
CA VAL A 450 8.17 6.42 16.89
C VAL A 450 9.49 7.06 17.22
N ILE A 451 9.40 8.02 18.09
CA ILE A 451 10.56 8.67 18.67
C ILE A 451 10.77 8.07 20.07
N ARG A 452 11.93 7.47 20.29
CA ARG A 452 12.34 6.92 21.57
C ARG A 452 13.49 7.74 22.13
N GLU A 453 13.36 8.19 23.37
CA GLU A 453 14.47 8.74 24.14
C GLU A 453 15.24 7.57 24.77
N VAL A 454 16.56 7.55 24.57
CA VAL A 454 17.46 6.48 25.03
C VAL A 454 18.56 7.10 25.86
N GLU A 455 18.60 6.78 27.14
CA GLU A 455 19.75 7.14 28.01
C GLU A 455 21.01 6.41 27.53
N VAL A 456 22.08 7.16 27.35
CA VAL A 456 23.35 6.65 26.84
C VAL A 456 24.28 6.32 28.00
N SER A 457 24.76 5.06 28.08
CA SER A 457 25.76 4.65 29.07
C SER A 457 27.18 4.81 28.56
N THR A 458 27.40 4.47 27.29
CA THR A 458 28.75 4.47 26.70
C THR A 458 28.66 4.79 25.21
N VAL A 459 29.67 5.51 24.70
CA VAL A 459 29.85 5.77 23.27
C VAL A 459 31.12 5.13 22.80
N SER A 460 31.10 4.48 21.65
CA SER A 460 32.28 3.90 21.03
C SER A 460 32.43 4.28 19.57
N PHE A 461 33.65 4.36 19.11
CA PHE A 461 34.00 4.80 17.76
C PHE A 461 34.71 3.68 17.00
N MET A 462 34.39 3.55 15.71
CA MET A 462 35.02 2.56 14.85
C MET A 462 35.12 3.10 13.40
N LEU A 463 36.27 2.82 12.77
CA LEU A 463 36.41 3.01 11.33
C LEU A 463 35.52 2.00 10.60
N TRP A 464 34.53 2.47 9.82
CA TRP A 464 33.61 1.63 9.09
C TRP A 464 33.85 1.74 7.58
N LYS A 465 34.21 0.62 6.95
CA LYS A 465 34.39 0.51 5.51
C LYS A 465 33.21 -0.32 4.95
N GLY A 466 32.21 0.36 4.42
CA GLY A 466 31.09 -0.28 3.72
C GLY A 466 31.42 -0.62 2.26
N LYS A 467 30.40 -0.69 1.42
CA LYS A 467 30.55 -0.91 -0.05
C LYS A 467 31.12 0.32 -0.80
N LYS A 468 31.24 1.47 -0.14
CA LYS A 468 31.77 2.72 -0.72
C LYS A 468 33.28 2.80 -0.55
N GLU A 469 33.95 3.49 -1.48
CA GLU A 469 35.40 3.65 -1.45
C GLU A 469 35.90 4.42 -0.22
N VAL A 470 35.15 5.44 0.21
CA VAL A 470 35.54 6.28 1.35
C VAL A 470 34.87 5.75 2.62
N PRO A 471 35.66 5.37 3.64
CA PRO A 471 35.11 4.91 4.92
C PRO A 471 34.44 6.04 5.69
N THR A 472 33.68 5.68 6.72
CA THR A 472 33.01 6.61 7.63
C THR A 472 33.38 6.27 9.07
N LEU A 473 33.22 7.23 9.98
CA LEU A 473 33.29 6.99 11.41
C LEU A 473 31.94 6.44 11.87
N ARG A 474 31.90 5.21 12.36
CA ARG A 474 30.71 4.67 13.03
C ARG A 474 30.77 5.05 14.50
N VAL A 475 29.77 5.79 14.95
CA VAL A 475 29.53 6.13 16.35
C VAL A 475 28.44 5.21 16.88
N SER A 476 28.72 4.48 17.95
CA SER A 476 27.78 3.54 18.56
C SER A 476 27.45 3.99 19.97
N TYR A 477 26.16 4.24 20.23
CA TYR A 477 25.61 4.62 21.52
C TYR A 477 25.02 3.38 22.19
N LEU A 478 25.54 3.00 23.36
CA LEU A 478 25.02 1.90 24.14
C LEU A 478 23.94 2.40 25.08
N GLU A 479 22.77 1.76 25.06
CA GLU A 479 21.67 2.10 25.96
C GLU A 479 22.03 1.71 27.40
N LYS A 480 21.74 2.60 28.35
CA LYS A 480 21.92 2.34 29.77
C LYS A 480 21.03 1.19 30.22
N ASP A 481 21.55 0.32 31.05
CA ASP A 481 20.87 -0.85 31.61
C ASP A 481 20.45 -1.95 30.62
N LYS A 482 20.92 -1.90 29.35
CA LYS A 482 20.69 -2.92 28.33
C LYS A 482 21.95 -3.35 27.60
N LEU A 483 22.46 -4.51 27.96
CA LEU A 483 23.76 -5.05 27.49
C LEU A 483 23.90 -5.18 25.96
N ASN A 484 22.83 -5.34 25.21
CA ASN A 484 22.87 -5.58 23.77
C ASN A 484 22.15 -4.51 22.92
N SER A 485 21.60 -3.47 23.53
CA SER A 485 20.90 -2.40 22.79
C SER A 485 21.88 -1.29 22.43
N ARG A 486 22.16 -1.15 21.12
CA ARG A 486 23.02 -0.09 20.62
C ARG A 486 22.44 0.58 19.38
N PHE A 487 22.61 1.88 19.32
CA PHE A 487 22.19 2.71 18.18
C PHE A 487 23.45 3.24 17.49
N ASN A 488 23.47 3.19 16.16
CA ASN A 488 24.64 3.58 15.38
C ASN A 488 24.29 4.73 14.44
N GLU A 489 25.24 5.63 14.29
CA GLU A 489 25.25 6.61 13.21
C GLU A 489 26.59 6.56 12.46
N TRP A 490 26.59 7.03 11.22
CA TRP A 490 27.75 6.98 10.35
C TRP A 490 28.10 8.40 9.93
N ILE A 491 29.20 8.91 10.50
CA ILE A 491 29.67 10.27 10.25
C ILE A 491 30.70 10.24 9.11
N PRO A 492 30.48 10.96 8.00
CA PRO A 492 31.38 10.93 6.84
C PRO A 492 32.62 11.80 7.05
N ILE A 493 33.31 11.63 8.16
CA ILE A 493 34.41 12.49 8.61
C ILE A 493 35.65 12.43 7.71
N PHE A 494 35.78 11.36 6.91
CA PHE A 494 36.90 11.17 5.98
C PHE A 494 36.59 11.67 4.56
N HIS A 495 35.37 12.24 4.33
CA HIS A 495 35.01 12.77 3.03
C HIS A 495 35.64 14.16 2.82
N GLU A 496 36.06 14.41 1.61
CA GLU A 496 36.58 15.69 1.15
C GLU A 496 35.56 16.34 0.18
N ASN A 497 35.68 17.61 -0.08
CA ASN A 497 34.76 18.34 -1.00
C ASN A 497 34.64 17.69 -2.39
N LYS A 498 35.71 17.05 -2.87
CA LYS A 498 35.72 16.28 -4.14
C LYS A 498 34.79 15.06 -4.11
N HIS A 499 34.45 14.51 -2.93
CA HIS A 499 33.58 13.35 -2.78
C HIS A 499 32.12 13.79 -2.61
N SER A 500 31.84 14.72 -1.71
CA SER A 500 30.51 15.28 -1.45
C SER A 500 30.57 16.46 -0.49
N ARG A 501 30.19 17.63 -0.95
CA ARG A 501 30.12 18.86 -0.12
C ARG A 501 29.11 18.71 1.03
N GLY A 502 27.98 18.04 0.79
CA GLY A 502 26.97 17.79 1.82
C GLY A 502 27.49 16.86 2.94
N ALA A 503 28.28 15.84 2.59
CA ALA A 503 28.90 14.93 3.55
C ALA A 503 29.91 15.65 4.46
N VAL A 504 30.72 16.53 3.88
CA VAL A 504 31.68 17.36 4.65
C VAL A 504 30.96 18.29 5.61
N ASN A 505 29.92 18.99 5.16
CA ASN A 505 29.13 19.87 6.01
C ASN A 505 28.48 19.11 7.19
N MET A 506 27.95 17.91 6.94
CA MET A 506 27.38 17.07 7.99
C MET A 506 28.44 16.64 9.01
N ALA A 507 29.61 16.24 8.57
CA ALA A 507 30.70 15.84 9.46
C ALA A 507 31.21 17.02 10.32
N GLN A 508 31.36 18.20 9.72
CA GLN A 508 31.77 19.41 10.43
C GLN A 508 30.73 19.87 11.46
N ALA A 509 29.43 19.78 11.13
CA ALA A 509 28.36 20.12 12.06
C ALA A 509 28.33 19.15 13.25
N TRP A 510 28.45 17.84 13.00
CA TRP A 510 28.56 16.85 14.06
C TRP A 510 29.78 17.10 14.95
N TRP A 511 30.97 17.33 14.35
CA TRP A 511 32.21 17.57 15.06
C TRP A 511 32.11 18.81 15.97
N ARG A 512 31.62 19.93 15.45
CA ARG A 512 31.39 21.16 16.21
C ARG A 512 30.48 20.93 17.42
N LYS A 513 29.45 20.12 17.25
CA LYS A 513 28.47 19.83 18.30
C LYS A 513 29.07 19.00 19.44
N PHE A 514 29.90 17.99 19.13
CA PHE A 514 30.35 17.01 20.11
C PHE A 514 31.79 17.16 20.58
N VAL A 515 32.64 17.81 19.81
CA VAL A 515 34.07 17.94 20.11
C VAL A 515 34.43 19.40 20.40
N GLY A 516 33.90 20.33 19.59
CA GLY A 516 34.17 21.76 19.77
C GLY A 516 35.54 22.24 19.29
N GLU A 517 36.45 21.33 19.06
CA GLU A 517 37.81 21.59 18.54
C GLU A 517 37.76 21.86 17.01
N PRO A 518 38.82 22.48 16.43
CA PRO A 518 38.92 22.60 14.99
C PRO A 518 38.72 21.25 14.29
N PHE A 519 37.95 21.26 13.20
CA PHE A 519 37.80 20.05 12.41
C PHE A 519 39.15 19.58 11.88
N PRO A 520 39.49 18.28 12.01
CA PRO A 520 40.83 17.81 11.69
C PRO A 520 41.14 17.92 10.20
N GLU A 521 42.37 18.42 9.91
CA GLU A 521 42.90 18.48 8.55
C GLU A 521 43.81 17.26 8.30
N PHE A 522 43.57 16.58 7.18
CA PHE A 522 44.33 15.40 6.80
C PHE A 522 45.33 15.73 5.68
N GLN A 523 46.57 15.25 5.85
CA GLN A 523 47.51 15.34 4.74
C GLN A 523 47.17 14.31 3.65
N PRO A 524 47.42 14.60 2.38
CA PRO A 524 47.05 13.72 1.26
C PRO A 524 47.68 12.32 1.32
N PHE A 525 48.83 12.19 1.95
CA PHE A 525 49.54 10.91 2.09
C PHE A 525 49.11 10.04 3.28
N HIS A 526 48.25 10.55 4.18
CA HIS A 526 47.72 9.77 5.29
C HIS A 526 46.67 8.78 4.78
N ASP A 527 46.88 7.49 5.04
CA ASP A 527 45.82 6.50 4.83
C ASP A 527 44.68 6.63 5.85
N TYR A 528 43.60 5.93 5.63
CA TYR A 528 42.41 6.04 6.48
C TYR A 528 42.61 5.49 7.90
N GLN A 529 43.55 4.58 8.13
CA GLN A 529 43.87 4.06 9.46
C GLN A 529 44.65 5.11 10.28
N VAL A 530 45.60 5.79 9.66
CA VAL A 530 46.31 6.91 10.27
C VAL A 530 45.35 8.06 10.60
N ARG A 531 44.50 8.45 9.64
CA ARG A 531 43.44 9.47 9.84
C ARG A 531 42.51 9.10 10.99
N TYR A 532 42.10 7.83 11.08
CA TYR A 532 41.25 7.33 12.16
C TYR A 532 41.95 7.40 13.51
N GLY A 533 43.22 7.03 13.58
CA GLY A 533 44.03 7.15 14.81
C GLY A 533 44.10 8.59 15.32
N MET A 534 44.34 9.55 14.43
CA MET A 534 44.33 11.00 14.77
C MET A 534 42.99 11.45 15.33
N ILE A 535 41.89 11.08 14.66
CA ILE A 535 40.52 11.39 15.11
C ILE A 535 40.24 10.76 16.46
N LYS A 536 40.57 9.48 16.62
CA LYS A 536 40.31 8.76 17.86
C LYS A 536 40.99 9.40 19.07
N ASN A 537 42.22 9.83 18.95
CA ASN A 537 42.90 10.55 20.03
C ASN A 537 42.14 11.84 20.42
N ILE A 538 41.67 12.62 19.43
CA ILE A 538 40.91 13.82 19.73
C ILE A 538 39.56 13.49 20.38
N LEU A 539 38.89 12.43 19.90
CA LEU A 539 37.62 11.99 20.48
C LEU A 539 37.75 11.47 21.90
N ASP A 540 38.83 10.72 22.19
CA ASP A 540 39.06 10.19 23.53
C ASP A 540 39.31 11.33 24.55
N ASP A 541 39.86 12.47 24.12
CA ASP A 541 40.18 13.61 24.99
C ASP A 541 39.05 14.67 25.05
N HIS A 542 38.36 14.92 23.94
CA HIS A 542 37.49 16.09 23.79
C HIS A 542 36.00 15.76 23.50
N TYR A 543 35.63 14.50 23.23
CA TYR A 543 34.27 14.13 22.92
C TYR A 543 33.34 14.29 24.13
N LYS A 544 32.22 15.03 23.91
CA LYS A 544 31.19 15.24 24.93
C LYS A 544 29.99 14.32 24.63
N PRO A 545 29.87 13.18 25.34
CA PRO A 545 28.77 12.26 25.10
C PRO A 545 27.41 12.90 25.46
N PRO A 546 26.35 12.66 24.68
CA PRO A 546 25.00 13.05 25.09
C PRO A 546 24.54 12.22 26.29
N LYS A 547 23.71 12.81 27.16
CA LYS A 547 23.06 12.09 28.26
C LYS A 547 22.02 11.09 27.72
N ALA A 548 21.32 11.49 26.68
CA ALA A 548 20.38 10.66 25.96
C ALA A 548 20.36 11.02 24.47
N ILE A 549 19.90 10.08 23.66
CA ILE A 549 19.63 10.29 22.23
C ILE A 549 18.14 10.10 21.97
N VAL A 550 17.61 10.86 21.03
CA VAL A 550 16.25 10.69 20.52
C VAL A 550 16.33 9.92 19.22
N VAL A 551 15.75 8.74 19.19
CA VAL A 551 15.86 7.82 18.05
C VAL A 551 14.51 7.61 17.44
N ASN A 552 14.40 7.82 16.14
CA ASN A 552 13.27 7.35 15.36
C ASN A 552 13.48 5.87 15.04
N VAL A 553 12.66 5.02 15.63
CA VAL A 553 12.75 3.56 15.46
C VAL A 553 11.66 2.99 14.54
N SER A 554 10.86 3.83 13.88
CA SER A 554 9.79 3.41 12.96
C SER A 554 10.30 2.80 11.64
N GLY A 555 11.57 2.92 11.30
CA GLY A 555 12.17 2.37 10.09
C GLY A 555 13.01 1.11 10.35
N LYS A 556 13.31 0.38 9.29
CA LYS A 556 14.21 -0.81 9.33
C LYS A 556 15.55 -0.54 10.02
N TYR A 557 16.02 0.69 9.95
CA TYR A 557 17.24 1.15 10.63
C TYR A 557 16.87 2.34 11.50
N PRO A 558 17.06 2.24 12.85
CA PRO A 558 16.84 3.36 13.75
C PRO A 558 17.69 4.58 13.34
N GLN A 559 17.07 5.75 13.33
CA GLN A 559 17.73 7.01 12.99
C GLN A 559 17.78 7.90 14.22
N ILE A 560 18.97 8.38 14.59
CA ILE A 560 19.12 9.36 15.66
C ILE A 560 18.67 10.70 15.11
N THR A 561 17.63 11.27 15.73
CA THR A 561 17.00 12.53 15.30
C THR A 561 17.38 13.71 16.18
N ASN A 562 17.75 13.46 17.43
CA ASN A 562 18.19 14.52 18.35
C ASN A 562 19.08 13.94 19.46
N TYR A 563 19.75 14.83 20.20
CA TYR A 563 20.65 14.53 21.30
C TYR A 563 20.31 15.42 22.50
N ILE A 564 20.29 14.83 23.70
CA ILE A 564 19.93 15.51 24.95
C ILE A 564 21.18 15.64 25.83
N GLY A 565 21.37 16.83 26.40
CA GLY A 565 22.47 17.10 27.32
C GLY A 565 23.81 17.41 26.65
N VAL A 566 23.80 17.71 25.35
CA VAL A 566 24.91 18.34 24.64
C VAL A 566 24.55 19.82 24.52
N ASN A 567 25.47 20.73 24.85
CA ASN A 567 25.22 22.17 24.81
C ASN A 567 24.71 22.58 23.42
N SER A 568 23.46 23.07 23.37
CA SER A 568 22.94 23.81 22.24
C SER A 568 23.47 25.24 22.35
N GLU A 569 24.42 25.63 21.51
CA GLU A 569 24.54 27.02 21.09
C GLU A 569 23.61 27.29 19.92
#